data_278072d01be913382e8f176312557f23
#
_entry.id   278072d01be913382e8f176312557f23
#
_cell.length_a   1.000
_cell.length_b   1.000
_cell.length_c   1.000
_cell.angle_alpha   90.00
_cell.angle_beta   90.00
_cell.angle_gamma   90.00
#
_symmetry.space_group_name_H-M   'P 1'
#
loop_
_entity.id
_entity.type
_entity.pdbx_description
1 polymer ?
#
loop_
_entity_poly.entity_id
_entity_poly.type
_entity_poly.pdbx_seq_one_letter_code
_entity_poly.pdbx_strand_id
1 'polypeptide(L)'
;MRGMMRWCAALLLVLGGIAPAQAAVTITFWSQEFGQNFPHAFFTLAGTPDSGGPAISESYGFTAKALTPAILMGTVGGMIDRPKPKYIAGSNAHFSVVLSDPQYAAIRSLVAEWGPGGDSHYNLNRRNCVHFVAEAARRAGLTVVEDKKLMKKPRSFSQSLEASNVGRVTVIELPAKDYYASLGAPPVVVPAG
;
A
#
# COMPACT_ATOMS: atom_id res chain seq x y z
N MET A 1 68.75 -7.34 38.48
CA MET A 1 68.47 -6.34 37.41
C MET A 1 67.03 -6.63 36.93
N ARG A 2 66.12 -5.64 37.05
CA ARG A 2 64.71 -5.77 36.96
C ARG A 2 64.20 -5.65 35.51
N GLY A 3 63.66 -6.70 34.93
CA GLY A 3 63.00 -6.66 33.59
C GLY A 3 61.54 -6.21 33.73
N MET A 4 61.25 -5.08 33.13
CA MET A 4 59.91 -4.44 33.16
C MET A 4 59.06 -5.02 32.05
N MET A 5 58.07 -5.81 32.39
CA MET A 5 57.12 -6.45 31.47
C MET A 5 56.04 -5.44 31.08
N ARG A 6 56.07 -4.95 29.83
CA ARG A 6 55.11 -4.00 29.30
C ARG A 6 53.88 -4.78 28.81
N TRP A 7 52.78 -4.63 29.53
CA TRP A 7 51.47 -5.11 29.10
C TRP A 7 50.87 -4.14 28.07
N CYS A 8 50.83 -4.54 26.81
CA CYS A 8 49.98 -3.86 25.80
C CYS A 8 48.58 -4.38 25.89
N ALA A 9 47.69 -3.62 26.50
CA ALA A 9 46.22 -3.89 26.43
C ALA A 9 45.73 -3.47 25.04
N ALA A 10 45.42 -4.43 24.18
CA ALA A 10 44.77 -4.19 22.91
C ALA A 10 43.27 -3.93 23.17
N LEU A 11 42.84 -2.67 23.04
CA LEU A 11 41.45 -2.26 23.11
C LEU A 11 40.79 -2.61 21.77
N LEU A 12 40.10 -3.74 21.67
CA LEU A 12 39.26 -4.11 20.53
C LEU A 12 37.99 -3.23 20.59
N LEU A 13 38.01 -2.14 19.83
CA LEU A 13 36.78 -1.38 19.49
C LEU A 13 35.91 -2.24 18.59
N VAL A 14 34.91 -2.88 19.17
CA VAL A 14 33.80 -3.48 18.43
C VAL A 14 32.94 -2.31 17.93
N LEU A 15 33.22 -1.86 16.71
CA LEU A 15 32.33 -1.00 15.92
C LEU A 15 31.12 -1.86 15.54
N GLY A 16 30.15 -1.97 16.42
CA GLY A 16 28.84 -2.45 16.09
C GLY A 16 28.25 -1.53 15.02
N GLY A 17 28.33 -1.95 13.76
CA GLY A 17 27.67 -1.25 12.67
C GLY A 17 26.18 -1.18 12.96
N ILE A 18 25.69 0.01 13.35
CA ILE A 18 24.28 0.34 13.29
C ILE A 18 23.97 0.35 11.80
N ALA A 19 23.44 -0.77 11.28
CA ALA A 19 22.85 -0.75 9.94
C ALA A 19 21.79 0.35 9.98
N PRO A 20 21.85 1.35 9.07
CA PRO A 20 20.79 2.35 9.00
C PRO A 20 19.48 1.58 8.81
N ALA A 21 18.49 1.87 9.64
CA ALA A 21 17.14 1.41 9.37
C ALA A 21 16.81 1.88 7.94
N GLN A 22 16.73 0.92 7.01
CA GLN A 22 16.55 1.22 5.60
C GLN A 22 15.20 1.91 5.50
N ALA A 23 15.25 3.22 5.28
CA ALA A 23 14.03 3.99 5.02
C ALA A 23 13.40 3.37 3.76
N ALA A 24 12.13 3.03 3.81
CA ALA A 24 11.44 2.46 2.68
C ALA A 24 9.96 2.75 2.78
N VAL A 25 9.33 3.06 1.67
CA VAL A 25 7.87 3.18 1.59
C VAL A 25 7.28 1.80 1.34
N THR A 26 6.36 1.40 2.19
CA THR A 26 5.60 0.15 2.01
C THR A 26 4.21 0.47 1.46
N ILE A 27 3.84 -0.21 0.37
CA ILE A 27 2.46 -0.26 -0.10
C ILE A 27 1.77 -1.49 0.49
N THR A 28 0.59 -1.29 1.09
CA THR A 28 -0.27 -2.38 1.57
C THR A 28 -1.58 -2.37 0.79
N PHE A 29 -2.01 -3.53 0.31
CA PHE A 29 -3.21 -3.72 -0.49
C PHE A 29 -4.36 -4.20 0.39
N TRP A 30 -5.52 -3.56 0.23
CA TRP A 30 -6.68 -3.73 1.07
C TRP A 30 -7.94 -4.00 0.27
N SER A 31 -8.89 -4.69 0.90
CA SER A 31 -10.27 -4.69 0.47
C SER A 31 -11.24 -4.45 1.62
N GLN A 32 -12.35 -3.82 1.32
CA GLN A 32 -13.53 -3.81 2.19
C GLN A 32 -14.66 -4.55 1.48
N GLU A 33 -15.29 -5.48 2.20
CA GLU A 33 -16.42 -6.26 1.73
C GLU A 33 -17.74 -5.47 1.90
N PHE A 34 -18.84 -6.09 1.50
CA PHE A 34 -20.16 -5.53 1.70
C PHE A 34 -20.43 -5.22 3.18
N GLY A 35 -20.76 -3.95 3.44
CA GLY A 35 -21.31 -3.43 4.67
C GLY A 35 -22.43 -2.46 4.27
N GLN A 36 -22.35 -1.21 4.72
CA GLN A 36 -23.23 -0.13 4.27
C GLN A 36 -22.83 0.45 2.89
N ASN A 37 -21.68 0.03 2.34
CA ASN A 37 -21.10 0.53 1.10
C ASN A 37 -20.79 -0.63 0.14
N PHE A 38 -20.58 -0.30 -1.14
CA PHE A 38 -20.14 -1.27 -2.13
C PHE A 38 -18.73 -1.80 -1.78
N PRO A 39 -18.41 -3.08 -2.16
CA PRO A 39 -17.07 -3.61 -2.00
C PRO A 39 -16.05 -2.70 -2.68
N HIS A 40 -14.91 -2.48 -2.00
CA HIS A 40 -13.90 -1.56 -2.48
C HIS A 40 -12.49 -2.13 -2.32
N ALA A 41 -11.63 -1.90 -3.32
CA ALA A 41 -10.21 -2.16 -3.27
C ALA A 41 -9.46 -0.83 -3.20
N PHE A 42 -8.43 -0.77 -2.36
CA PHE A 42 -7.58 0.40 -2.19
C PHE A 42 -6.19 -0.02 -1.69
N PHE A 43 -5.28 0.94 -1.61
CA PHE A 43 -3.97 0.72 -0.99
C PHE A 43 -3.60 1.85 -0.03
N THR A 44 -2.69 1.54 0.88
CA THR A 44 -2.04 2.53 1.75
C THR A 44 -0.56 2.58 1.44
N LEU A 45 0.05 3.76 1.64
CA LEU A 45 1.49 3.99 1.58
C LEU A 45 1.95 4.47 2.95
N ALA A 46 2.95 3.81 3.52
CA ALA A 46 3.51 4.18 4.82
C ALA A 46 5.03 3.99 4.82
N GLY A 47 5.76 4.87 5.51
CA GLY A 47 7.22 4.80 5.62
C GLY A 47 7.90 6.10 5.25
N THR A 48 9.19 6.04 4.95
CA THR A 48 10.00 7.18 4.53
C THR A 48 10.74 6.81 3.24
N PRO A 49 10.75 7.66 2.19
CA PRO A 49 11.54 7.38 0.99
C PRO A 49 13.03 7.22 1.31
N ASP A 50 13.73 6.37 0.54
CA ASP A 50 15.19 6.18 0.69
C ASP A 50 15.96 7.47 0.40
N SER A 51 15.44 8.33 -0.49
CA SER A 51 15.95 9.68 -0.77
C SER A 51 15.79 10.66 0.39
N GLY A 52 15.14 10.26 1.47
CA GLY A 52 14.85 11.09 2.64
C GLY A 52 13.54 11.87 2.50
N GLY A 53 13.23 12.66 3.53
CA GLY A 53 12.02 13.46 3.59
C GLY A 53 11.10 13.09 4.77
N PRO A 54 9.90 13.67 4.86
CA PRO A 54 8.96 13.36 5.92
C PRO A 54 8.39 11.94 5.78
N ALA A 55 8.02 11.35 6.90
CA ALA A 55 7.30 10.08 6.90
C ALA A 55 5.96 10.21 6.18
N ILE A 56 5.64 9.20 5.38
CA ILE A 56 4.42 9.11 4.56
C ILE A 56 3.39 8.28 5.30
N SER A 57 2.13 8.74 5.27
CA SER A 57 0.97 7.96 5.71
C SER A 57 -0.22 8.38 4.84
N GLU A 58 -0.45 7.65 3.76
CA GLU A 58 -1.43 8.00 2.73
C GLU A 58 -2.28 6.79 2.38
N SER A 59 -3.51 7.04 1.90
CA SER A 59 -4.43 6.01 1.41
C SER A 59 -5.05 6.44 0.10
N TYR A 60 -5.23 5.50 -0.84
CA TYR A 60 -5.74 5.77 -2.17
C TYR A 60 -6.61 4.63 -2.69
N GLY A 61 -7.80 4.99 -3.13
CA GLY A 61 -8.70 4.18 -3.92
C GLY A 61 -9.21 4.97 -5.12
N PHE A 62 -10.03 4.36 -5.96
CA PHE A 62 -10.70 5.04 -7.07
C PHE A 62 -12.17 4.66 -7.11
N THR A 63 -13.04 5.64 -7.08
CA THR A 63 -14.50 5.42 -6.98
C THR A 63 -15.26 6.38 -7.91
N ALA A 64 -16.54 6.09 -8.14
CA ALA A 64 -17.43 7.02 -8.80
C ALA A 64 -17.76 8.22 -7.88
N LYS A 65 -17.82 9.43 -8.43
CA LYS A 65 -18.17 10.66 -7.68
C LYS A 65 -19.53 10.59 -7.01
N ALA A 66 -20.46 9.84 -7.63
CA ALA A 66 -21.82 9.64 -7.10
C ALA A 66 -22.25 8.20 -7.34
N LEU A 67 -22.75 7.55 -6.29
CA LEU A 67 -23.30 6.20 -6.36
C LEU A 67 -24.74 6.26 -6.88
N THR A 68 -24.90 6.27 -8.19
CA THR A 68 -26.19 6.29 -8.88
C THR A 68 -26.35 5.07 -9.80
N PRO A 69 -27.58 4.69 -10.22
CA PRO A 69 -27.78 3.62 -11.19
C PRO A 69 -27.04 3.83 -12.53
N ALA A 70 -26.68 5.05 -12.88
CA ALA A 70 -25.88 5.36 -14.08
C ALA A 70 -24.54 4.62 -14.13
N ILE A 71 -23.96 4.22 -12.97
CA ILE A 71 -22.75 3.39 -12.90
C ILE A 71 -22.94 2.05 -13.63
N LEU A 72 -24.12 1.49 -13.60
CA LEU A 72 -24.44 0.22 -14.25
C LEU A 72 -24.64 0.39 -15.78
N MET A 73 -24.92 1.61 -16.22
CA MET A 73 -25.27 1.90 -17.61
C MET A 73 -24.08 2.38 -18.45
N GLY A 74 -22.96 2.79 -17.81
CA GLY A 74 -21.84 3.28 -18.60
C GLY A 74 -20.75 3.97 -17.81
N THR A 75 -20.14 4.97 -18.42
CA THR A 75 -19.07 5.76 -17.84
C THR A 75 -19.64 6.98 -17.12
N VAL A 76 -19.15 7.20 -15.90
CA VAL A 76 -19.53 8.33 -15.04
C VAL A 76 -18.27 9.06 -14.55
N GLY A 77 -18.43 10.21 -13.89
CA GLY A 77 -17.31 10.87 -13.24
C GLY A 77 -16.75 10.01 -12.10
N GLY A 78 -15.42 9.83 -12.07
CA GLY A 78 -14.70 9.19 -10.99
C GLY A 78 -13.88 10.17 -10.16
N MET A 79 -13.34 9.69 -9.08
CA MET A 79 -12.44 10.45 -8.19
C MET A 79 -11.48 9.52 -7.47
N ILE A 80 -10.30 10.05 -7.15
CA ILE A 80 -9.43 9.42 -6.16
C ILE A 80 -10.13 9.51 -4.80
N ASP A 81 -10.38 8.36 -4.22
CA ASP A 81 -10.84 8.22 -2.84
C ASP A 81 -9.63 8.16 -1.90
N ARG A 82 -9.80 8.73 -0.70
CA ARG A 82 -8.84 8.65 0.40
C ARG A 82 -9.50 7.98 1.59
N PRO A 83 -9.47 6.63 1.68
CA PRO A 83 -10.08 5.90 2.77
C PRO A 83 -9.62 6.43 4.13
N LYS A 84 -10.57 6.84 4.96
CA LYS A 84 -10.29 7.36 6.29
C LYS A 84 -9.95 6.23 7.26
N PRO A 85 -9.27 6.51 8.40
CA PRO A 85 -8.88 5.49 9.37
C PRO A 85 -10.02 4.58 9.83
N LYS A 86 -11.21 5.14 10.05
CA LYS A 86 -12.42 4.37 10.42
C LYS A 86 -12.82 3.37 9.32
N TYR A 87 -12.65 3.74 8.04
CA TYR A 87 -12.93 2.87 6.91
C TYR A 87 -11.88 1.74 6.82
N ILE A 88 -10.61 2.10 6.94
CA ILE A 88 -9.50 1.14 6.93
C ILE A 88 -9.64 0.15 8.08
N ALA A 89 -10.04 0.59 9.27
CA ALA A 89 -10.27 -0.26 10.44
C ALA A 89 -11.32 -1.36 10.23
N GLY A 90 -12.27 -1.15 9.30
CA GLY A 90 -13.27 -2.15 8.89
C GLY A 90 -12.87 -2.99 7.68
N SER A 91 -11.62 -2.89 7.23
CA SER A 91 -11.12 -3.53 6.00
C SER A 91 -10.19 -4.71 6.33
N ASN A 92 -9.85 -5.49 5.28
CA ASN A 92 -8.87 -6.58 5.37
C ASN A 92 -7.61 -6.20 4.61
N ALA A 93 -6.44 -6.33 5.28
CA ALA A 93 -5.13 -6.25 4.65
C ALA A 93 -4.79 -7.60 4.01
N HIS A 94 -4.42 -7.62 2.74
CA HIS A 94 -4.07 -8.82 2.02
C HIS A 94 -2.57 -9.09 2.03
N PHE A 95 -1.80 -8.16 1.51
CA PHE A 95 -0.35 -8.26 1.45
C PHE A 95 0.30 -6.88 1.35
N SER A 96 1.60 -6.83 1.53
CA SER A 96 2.39 -5.62 1.36
C SER A 96 3.65 -5.84 0.53
N VAL A 97 4.20 -4.74 0.01
CA VAL A 97 5.45 -4.68 -0.77
C VAL A 97 6.25 -3.47 -0.33
N VAL A 98 7.54 -3.65 -0.14
CA VAL A 98 8.48 -2.54 0.02
C VAL A 98 8.79 -1.96 -1.35
N LEU A 99 8.66 -0.65 -1.50
CA LEU A 99 8.86 0.08 -2.75
C LEU A 99 10.24 0.73 -2.78
N SER A 100 10.90 0.68 -3.92
CA SER A 100 11.98 1.61 -4.23
C SER A 100 11.42 3.01 -4.50
N ASP A 101 12.25 4.06 -4.38
CA ASP A 101 11.84 5.44 -4.69
C ASP A 101 11.26 5.61 -6.10
N PRO A 102 11.83 5.01 -7.18
CA PRO A 102 11.19 5.05 -8.50
C PRO A 102 9.80 4.40 -8.54
N GLN A 103 9.58 3.28 -7.84
CA GLN A 103 8.26 2.65 -7.76
C GLN A 103 7.27 3.52 -6.99
N TYR A 104 7.72 4.12 -5.86
CA TYR A 104 6.91 5.07 -5.13
C TYR A 104 6.51 6.27 -6.00
N ALA A 105 7.45 6.87 -6.72
CA ALA A 105 7.18 7.96 -7.65
C ALA A 105 6.18 7.55 -8.76
N ALA A 106 6.32 6.34 -9.31
CA ALA A 106 5.39 5.82 -10.30
C ALA A 106 3.96 5.65 -9.75
N ILE A 107 3.81 5.22 -8.49
CA ILE A 107 2.49 5.14 -7.84
C ILE A 107 1.92 6.53 -7.58
N ARG A 108 2.73 7.50 -7.20
CA ARG A 108 2.30 8.90 -7.05
C ARG A 108 1.80 9.47 -8.40
N SER A 109 2.48 9.13 -9.50
CA SER A 109 2.06 9.49 -10.85
C SER A 109 0.70 8.88 -11.21
N LEU A 110 0.46 7.59 -10.87
CA LEU A 110 -0.83 6.94 -11.05
C LEU A 110 -1.97 7.72 -10.37
N VAL A 111 -1.75 8.14 -9.12
CA VAL A 111 -2.74 8.91 -8.36
C VAL A 111 -3.08 10.23 -9.08
N ALA A 112 -2.09 10.91 -9.64
CA ALA A 112 -2.29 12.14 -10.42
C ALA A 112 -3.02 11.88 -11.74
N GLU A 113 -2.63 10.84 -12.48
CA GLU A 113 -3.22 10.44 -13.77
C GLU A 113 -4.70 10.04 -13.66
N TRP A 114 -5.11 9.46 -12.52
CA TRP A 114 -6.50 9.05 -12.28
C TRP A 114 -7.30 10.12 -11.51
N GLY A 115 -6.62 11.17 -11.05
CA GLY A 115 -7.22 12.30 -10.34
C GLY A 115 -7.74 13.40 -11.26
N PRO A 116 -8.06 14.57 -10.68
CA PRO A 116 -8.65 15.70 -11.44
C PRO A 116 -7.76 16.26 -12.55
N GLY A 117 -6.44 16.06 -12.46
CA GLY A 117 -5.47 16.51 -13.48
C GLY A 117 -5.28 15.54 -14.64
N GLY A 118 -5.94 14.38 -14.62
CA GLY A 118 -5.84 13.34 -15.63
C GLY A 118 -7.21 12.79 -16.04
N ASP A 119 -7.24 11.50 -16.43
CA ASP A 119 -8.49 10.81 -16.75
C ASP A 119 -9.17 10.32 -15.48
N SER A 120 -10.17 11.05 -15.00
CA SER A 120 -10.96 10.71 -13.83
C SER A 120 -12.30 10.05 -14.17
N HIS A 121 -12.47 9.48 -15.35
CA HIS A 121 -13.69 8.74 -15.70
C HIS A 121 -13.75 7.38 -15.01
N TYR A 122 -14.87 7.06 -14.40
CA TYR A 122 -15.16 5.77 -13.79
C TYR A 122 -16.04 4.91 -14.69
N ASN A 123 -15.71 3.64 -14.85
CA ASN A 123 -16.52 2.66 -15.54
C ASN A 123 -16.42 1.31 -14.82
N LEU A 124 -17.56 0.79 -14.37
CA LEU A 124 -17.62 -0.44 -13.56
C LEU A 124 -16.93 -1.64 -14.23
N ASN A 125 -16.92 -1.69 -15.57
CA ASN A 125 -16.40 -2.82 -16.34
C ASN A 125 -14.94 -2.68 -16.76
N ARG A 126 -14.41 -1.43 -16.87
CA ARG A 126 -13.12 -1.16 -17.52
C ARG A 126 -12.19 -0.24 -16.72
N ARG A 127 -12.74 0.49 -15.73
CA ARG A 127 -11.98 1.49 -14.97
C ARG A 127 -12.62 1.74 -13.60
N ASN A 128 -12.45 0.80 -12.70
CA ASN A 128 -12.99 0.81 -11.33
C ASN A 128 -11.86 0.69 -10.28
N CYS A 129 -12.20 0.54 -9.01
CA CYS A 129 -11.24 0.40 -7.92
C CYS A 129 -10.26 -0.78 -8.11
N VAL A 130 -10.72 -1.91 -8.67
CA VAL A 130 -9.86 -3.07 -8.91
C VAL A 130 -8.84 -2.79 -10.01
N HIS A 131 -9.23 -2.11 -11.10
CA HIS A 131 -8.29 -1.69 -12.14
C HIS A 131 -7.25 -0.69 -11.62
N PHE A 132 -7.64 0.22 -10.72
CA PHE A 132 -6.73 1.16 -10.08
C PHE A 132 -5.68 0.44 -9.23
N VAL A 133 -6.11 -0.52 -8.39
CA VAL A 133 -5.24 -1.36 -7.58
C VAL A 133 -4.35 -2.26 -8.45
N ALA A 134 -4.88 -2.81 -9.55
CA ALA A 134 -4.11 -3.59 -10.51
C ALA A 134 -2.97 -2.76 -11.11
N GLU A 135 -3.24 -1.51 -11.48
CA GLU A 135 -2.21 -0.63 -12.02
C GLU A 135 -1.18 -0.22 -10.97
N ALA A 136 -1.59 0.04 -9.73
CA ALA A 136 -0.66 0.27 -8.62
C ALA A 136 0.27 -0.94 -8.40
N ALA A 137 -0.27 -2.16 -8.47
CA ALA A 137 0.50 -3.38 -8.36
C ALA A 137 1.53 -3.54 -9.49
N ARG A 138 1.18 -3.20 -10.75
CA ARG A 138 2.14 -3.19 -11.87
C ARG A 138 3.28 -2.21 -11.61
N ARG A 139 2.96 -1.00 -11.13
CA ARG A 139 3.96 0.03 -10.81
C ARG A 139 4.83 -0.34 -9.60
N ALA A 140 4.31 -1.16 -8.69
CA ALA A 140 5.09 -1.80 -7.64
C ALA A 140 5.97 -2.97 -8.15
N GLY A 141 5.93 -3.27 -9.45
CA GLY A 141 6.72 -4.34 -10.07
C GLY A 141 6.11 -5.73 -9.93
N LEU A 142 4.84 -5.85 -9.56
CA LEU A 142 4.16 -7.14 -9.42
C LEU A 142 3.61 -7.67 -10.75
N THR A 143 3.51 -8.99 -10.85
CA THR A 143 2.78 -9.67 -11.92
C THR A 143 1.29 -9.54 -11.69
N VAL A 144 0.57 -9.01 -12.68
CA VAL A 144 -0.88 -8.77 -12.61
C VAL A 144 -1.60 -9.53 -13.69
N VAL A 145 -2.49 -10.43 -13.31
CA VAL A 145 -3.40 -11.16 -14.21
C VAL A 145 -4.81 -10.62 -14.00
N GLU A 146 -5.39 -10.03 -15.05
CA GLU A 146 -6.75 -9.51 -15.03
C GLU A 146 -7.76 -10.57 -15.47
N ASP A 147 -8.16 -11.45 -14.55
CA ASP A 147 -9.31 -12.32 -14.79
C ASP A 147 -10.61 -11.49 -14.75
N LYS A 148 -11.32 -11.43 -15.88
CA LYS A 148 -12.59 -10.70 -16.01
C LYS A 148 -13.60 -11.03 -14.91
N LYS A 149 -13.57 -12.25 -14.36
CA LYS A 149 -14.47 -12.70 -13.28
C LYS A 149 -14.14 -12.04 -11.94
N LEU A 150 -12.90 -11.54 -11.77
CA LEU A 150 -12.42 -10.93 -10.54
C LEU A 150 -12.41 -9.41 -10.58
N MET A 151 -12.49 -8.78 -11.76
CA MET A 151 -12.35 -7.32 -11.91
C MET A 151 -13.49 -6.47 -11.27
N LYS A 152 -14.45 -7.13 -10.60
CA LYS A 152 -15.49 -6.51 -9.77
C LYS A 152 -15.57 -7.12 -8.37
N LYS A 153 -14.56 -7.90 -7.98
CA LYS A 153 -14.49 -8.62 -6.70
C LYS A 153 -13.21 -8.24 -5.97
N PRO A 154 -13.18 -7.11 -5.25
CA PRO A 154 -11.99 -6.54 -4.61
C PRO A 154 -11.15 -7.57 -3.85
N ARG A 155 -11.75 -8.29 -2.90
CA ARG A 155 -11.07 -9.31 -2.10
C ARG A 155 -10.48 -10.43 -2.94
N SER A 156 -11.30 -11.05 -3.79
CA SER A 156 -10.86 -12.18 -4.61
C SER A 156 -9.76 -11.78 -5.59
N PHE A 157 -9.82 -10.55 -6.12
CA PHE A 157 -8.75 -10.01 -6.96
C PHE A 157 -7.46 -9.82 -6.16
N SER A 158 -7.51 -9.22 -4.96
CA SER A 158 -6.33 -9.02 -4.11
C SER A 158 -5.67 -10.35 -3.73
N GLN A 159 -6.45 -11.37 -3.40
CA GLN A 159 -5.97 -12.73 -3.13
C GLN A 159 -5.35 -13.40 -4.36
N SER A 160 -5.95 -13.23 -5.53
CA SER A 160 -5.38 -13.73 -6.80
C SER A 160 -4.07 -13.02 -7.15
N LEU A 161 -3.99 -11.71 -6.89
CA LEU A 161 -2.77 -10.92 -7.08
C LEU A 161 -1.66 -11.37 -6.13
N GLU A 162 -1.97 -11.61 -4.86
CA GLU A 162 -1.05 -12.17 -3.87
C GLU A 162 -0.52 -13.53 -4.33
N ALA A 163 -1.42 -14.46 -4.68
CA ALA A 163 -1.08 -15.80 -5.14
C ALA A 163 -0.17 -15.80 -6.38
N SER A 164 -0.35 -14.83 -7.28
CA SER A 164 0.50 -14.66 -8.47
C SER A 164 1.90 -14.11 -8.17
N ASN A 165 2.14 -13.67 -6.92
CA ASN A 165 3.38 -13.00 -6.51
C ASN A 165 4.02 -13.62 -5.25
N VAL A 166 3.76 -14.90 -4.99
CA VAL A 166 4.37 -15.63 -3.86
C VAL A 166 5.90 -15.46 -3.87
N GLY A 167 6.48 -15.19 -2.70
CA GLY A 167 7.90 -14.92 -2.52
C GLY A 167 8.37 -13.50 -2.90
N ARG A 168 7.47 -12.67 -3.44
CA ARG A 168 7.74 -11.26 -3.80
C ARG A 168 6.96 -10.28 -2.93
N VAL A 169 5.99 -10.75 -2.19
CA VAL A 169 5.12 -9.98 -1.31
C VAL A 169 5.18 -10.52 0.12
N THR A 170 4.92 -9.67 1.09
CA THR A 170 4.67 -10.08 2.47
C THR A 170 3.19 -10.34 2.63
N VAL A 171 2.81 -11.61 2.77
CA VAL A 171 1.41 -12.02 2.99
C VAL A 171 0.93 -11.56 4.36
N ILE A 172 -0.29 -11.05 4.43
CA ILE A 172 -0.91 -10.54 5.66
C ILE A 172 -2.22 -11.29 5.92
N GLU A 173 -3.22 -11.20 5.04
CA GLU A 173 -4.56 -11.81 5.11
C GLU A 173 -5.22 -11.67 6.49
N LEU A 174 -5.20 -10.47 7.06
CA LEU A 174 -5.73 -10.15 8.39
C LEU A 174 -6.75 -9.01 8.33
N PRO A 175 -7.75 -8.99 9.21
CA PRO A 175 -8.51 -7.78 9.51
C PRO A 175 -7.57 -6.66 9.95
N ALA A 176 -7.89 -5.42 9.60
CA ALA A 176 -7.04 -4.25 9.90
C ALA A 176 -6.64 -4.17 11.37
N LYS A 177 -7.57 -4.47 12.30
CA LYS A 177 -7.31 -4.47 13.74
C LYS A 177 -6.14 -5.41 14.09
N ASP A 178 -6.16 -6.61 13.56
CA ASP A 178 -5.18 -7.65 13.89
C ASP A 178 -3.85 -7.36 13.20
N TYR A 179 -3.90 -6.83 11.98
CA TYR A 179 -2.71 -6.38 11.26
C TYR A 179 -1.98 -5.27 12.01
N TYR A 180 -2.68 -4.21 12.43
CA TYR A 180 -2.03 -3.13 13.17
C TYR A 180 -1.54 -3.58 14.55
N ALA A 181 -2.24 -4.49 15.21
CA ALA A 181 -1.75 -5.07 16.46
C ALA A 181 -0.44 -5.87 16.26
N SER A 182 -0.31 -6.58 15.14
CA SER A 182 0.93 -7.31 14.79
C SER A 182 2.13 -6.40 14.51
N LEU A 183 1.91 -5.17 14.08
CA LEU A 183 2.97 -4.18 13.86
C LEU A 183 3.43 -3.50 15.17
N GLY A 184 2.76 -3.74 16.30
CA GLY A 184 3.06 -3.06 17.58
C GLY A 184 2.78 -1.55 17.55
N ALA A 185 2.09 -1.05 16.53
CA ALA A 185 1.75 0.35 16.37
C ALA A 185 0.24 0.57 16.59
N PRO A 186 -0.19 1.62 17.31
CA PRO A 186 -1.58 2.01 17.29
C PRO A 186 -2.00 2.41 15.87
N PRO A 187 -3.27 2.20 15.47
CA PRO A 187 -3.75 2.63 14.18
C PRO A 187 -3.50 4.13 14.00
N VAL A 188 -2.78 4.49 12.93
CA VAL A 188 -2.44 5.89 12.65
C VAL A 188 -3.74 6.66 12.44
N VAL A 189 -4.08 7.50 13.41
CA VAL A 189 -5.15 8.48 13.27
C VAL A 189 -4.57 9.63 12.44
N VAL A 190 -4.83 9.63 11.14
CA VAL A 190 -4.52 10.78 10.29
C VAL A 190 -5.45 11.90 10.72
N PRO A 191 -4.95 13.07 11.19
CA PRO A 191 -5.79 14.18 11.53
C PRO A 191 -6.58 14.60 10.29
N ALA A 192 -7.88 14.85 10.48
CA ALA A 192 -8.73 15.42 9.45
C ALA A 192 -8.23 16.84 9.14
N GLY A 193 -7.60 17.01 7.96
CA GLY A 193 -7.35 18.32 7.37
C GLY A 193 -8.57 18.81 6.61
#